data_dc858179687e316800b29fbfbde8c974
#
_entry.id   dc858179687e316800b29fbfbde8c974
#
_cell.length_a   1.000
_cell.length_b   1.000
_cell.length_c   1.000
_cell.angle_alpha   90.00
_cell.angle_beta   90.00
_cell.angle_gamma   90.00
#
_symmetry.space_group_name_H-M   'P 1'
#
loop_
_entity.id
_entity.type
_entity.pdbx_description
1 polymer ?
#
loop_
_entity_poly.entity_id
_entity_poly.type
_entity_poly.pdbx_seq_one_letter_code
_entity_poly.pdbx_strand_id
1 'polypeptide(L)'
;MDVRSIEDVAPVVEHNGTVPVWWLVNPREMKEITDGGYLELANEFEVPGGSYVYPHSHPTHEFYYVTSGRGIMTIGDEHGEISQGDLVYIPPDTVHSLKPISDHAAIHCFCFAVGVKDAPPIDYTNHD
;
A
#
# COMPACT_ATOMS: atom_id res chain seq x y z
N MET A 1 8.68 4.13 24.19
CA MET A 1 7.74 3.35 23.36
C MET A 1 7.40 4.16 22.10
N ASP A 2 7.63 3.60 20.94
CA ASP A 2 7.30 4.26 19.66
C ASP A 2 5.89 3.82 19.25
N VAL A 3 4.92 4.73 19.34
CA VAL A 3 3.53 4.48 18.99
C VAL A 3 3.14 5.43 17.87
N ARG A 4 2.66 4.89 16.76
CA ARG A 4 2.29 5.66 15.57
C ARG A 4 0.83 5.42 15.25
N SER A 5 0.11 6.50 14.95
CA SER A 5 -1.31 6.45 14.68
C SER A 5 -1.65 7.33 13.48
N ILE A 6 -2.66 6.92 12.71
CA ILE A 6 -3.14 7.74 11.58
C ILE A 6 -3.71 9.08 12.07
N GLU A 7 -4.09 9.18 13.35
CA GLU A 7 -4.55 10.43 13.93
C GLU A 7 -3.45 11.49 14.03
N ASP A 8 -2.18 11.05 14.05
CA ASP A 8 -1.01 11.91 14.21
C ASP A 8 -0.33 12.26 12.88
N VAL A 9 -0.84 11.76 11.77
CA VAL A 9 -0.22 11.88 10.45
C VAL A 9 -1.19 12.52 9.47
N ALA A 10 -0.74 13.56 8.75
CA ALA A 10 -1.52 14.13 7.66
C ALA A 10 -1.44 13.22 6.44
N PRO A 11 -2.54 12.93 5.75
CA PRO A 11 -2.50 12.08 4.58
C PRO A 11 -1.82 12.77 3.39
N VAL A 12 -1.08 11.97 2.62
CA VAL A 12 -0.60 12.35 1.28
C VAL A 12 -1.61 11.76 0.30
N VAL A 13 -2.13 12.58 -0.61
CA VAL A 13 -3.16 12.11 -1.54
C VAL A 13 -2.48 11.70 -2.84
N GLU A 14 -2.50 10.40 -3.13
CA GLU A 14 -1.81 9.77 -4.25
C GLU A 14 -2.81 9.37 -5.35
N HIS A 15 -2.32 8.73 -6.41
CA HIS A 15 -3.14 8.26 -7.53
C HIS A 15 -4.03 9.37 -8.08
N ASN A 16 -3.37 10.40 -8.61
CA ASN A 16 -4.02 11.57 -9.21
C ASN A 16 -4.94 12.33 -8.23
N GLY A 17 -4.50 12.42 -6.97
CA GLY A 17 -5.23 13.18 -5.95
C GLY A 17 -6.52 12.51 -5.46
N THR A 18 -6.63 11.19 -5.56
CA THR A 18 -7.86 10.47 -5.20
C THR A 18 -7.71 9.51 -4.03
N VAL A 19 -6.50 9.06 -3.71
CA VAL A 19 -6.26 8.02 -2.70
C VAL A 19 -5.46 8.62 -1.55
N PRO A 20 -6.09 8.92 -0.40
CA PRO A 20 -5.36 9.38 0.77
C PRO A 20 -4.54 8.23 1.38
N VAL A 21 -3.29 8.51 1.69
CA VAL A 21 -2.33 7.56 2.27
C VAL A 21 -1.75 8.17 3.55
N TRP A 22 -1.89 7.46 4.66
CA TRP A 22 -1.35 7.85 5.96
C TRP A 22 -0.07 7.07 6.21
N TRP A 23 1.09 7.72 6.05
CA TRP A 23 2.40 7.09 6.21
C TRP A 23 2.75 6.95 7.69
N LEU A 24 2.73 5.73 8.19
CA LEU A 24 3.14 5.41 9.57
C LEU A 24 4.63 5.12 9.66
N VAL A 25 5.19 4.52 8.63
CA VAL A 25 6.63 4.36 8.42
C VAL A 25 6.92 4.85 7.02
N ASN A 26 7.70 5.92 6.91
CA ASN A 26 8.09 6.44 5.61
C ASN A 26 9.05 5.48 4.91
N PRO A 27 9.09 5.46 3.57
CA PRO A 27 10.02 4.59 2.85
C PRO A 27 11.45 4.75 3.36
N ARG A 28 12.09 3.61 3.64
CA ARG A 28 13.48 3.50 4.10
C ARG A 28 13.78 4.12 5.48
N GLU A 29 12.78 4.64 6.16
CA GLU A 29 12.96 5.26 7.48
C GLU A 29 13.61 4.30 8.49
N MET A 30 13.26 3.02 8.42
CA MET A 30 13.75 1.99 9.35
C MET A 30 15.08 1.34 8.93
N LYS A 31 15.61 1.70 7.76
CA LYS A 31 16.76 1.01 7.20
C LYS A 31 18.00 1.09 8.10
N GLU A 32 18.26 2.26 8.66
CA GLU A 32 19.42 2.47 9.53
C GLU A 32 19.23 1.82 10.91
N ILE A 33 17.99 1.59 11.31
CA ILE A 33 17.65 1.06 12.64
C ILE A 33 17.77 -0.45 12.67
N THR A 34 17.46 -1.12 11.56
CA THR A 34 17.31 -2.59 11.53
C THR A 34 18.50 -3.34 10.95
N ASP A 35 19.58 -2.65 10.62
CA ASP A 35 20.88 -3.23 10.19
C ASP A 35 20.72 -4.35 9.14
N GLY A 36 20.07 -4.03 8.03
CA GLY A 36 20.01 -4.90 6.86
C GLY A 36 18.72 -5.71 6.70
N GLY A 37 18.00 -5.97 7.77
CA GLY A 37 16.66 -6.52 7.68
C GLY A 37 15.68 -5.43 8.08
N TYR A 38 14.95 -4.83 7.14
CA TYR A 38 14.18 -3.64 7.46
C TYR A 38 12.79 -3.63 6.85
N LEU A 39 11.90 -2.97 7.59
CA LEU A 39 10.59 -2.61 7.09
C LEU A 39 10.75 -1.38 6.17
N GLU A 40 10.45 -1.55 4.88
CA GLU A 40 10.61 -0.48 3.89
C GLU A 40 9.60 0.64 4.12
N LEU A 41 8.35 0.28 4.42
CA LEU A 41 7.28 1.23 4.66
C LEU A 41 6.12 0.57 5.40
N ALA A 42 5.30 1.40 6.04
CA ALA A 42 3.98 1.00 6.53
C ALA A 42 3.05 2.20 6.42
N ASN A 43 1.86 1.98 5.89
CA ASN A 43 0.86 3.01 5.75
C ASN A 43 -0.56 2.43 5.83
N GLU A 44 -1.53 3.30 5.96
CA GLU A 44 -2.92 2.98 5.65
C GLU A 44 -3.33 3.81 4.45
N PHE A 45 -4.21 3.27 3.64
CA PHE A 45 -4.77 4.01 2.51
C PHE A 45 -6.24 3.64 2.32
N GLU A 46 -6.96 4.57 1.71
CA GLU A 46 -8.36 4.37 1.38
C GLU A 46 -8.58 4.66 -0.09
N VAL A 47 -9.19 3.71 -0.78
CA VAL A 47 -9.58 3.87 -2.18
C VAL A 47 -11.07 4.18 -2.21
N PRO A 48 -11.44 5.43 -2.51
CA PRO A 48 -12.87 5.78 -2.64
C PRO A 48 -13.54 5.03 -3.78
N GLY A 49 -14.85 4.83 -3.69
CA GLY A 49 -15.63 4.33 -4.81
C GLY A 49 -15.44 5.22 -6.03
N GLY A 50 -15.29 4.62 -7.19
CA GLY A 50 -15.01 5.34 -8.43
C GLY A 50 -13.53 5.64 -8.69
N SER A 51 -12.68 5.42 -7.70
CA SER A 51 -11.23 5.56 -7.83
C SER A 51 -10.55 4.19 -7.76
N TYR A 52 -9.26 4.13 -8.01
CA TYR A 52 -8.50 2.88 -7.90
C TYR A 52 -7.02 3.18 -7.70
N VAL A 53 -6.32 2.21 -7.11
CA VAL A 53 -4.85 2.18 -7.08
C VAL A 53 -4.39 1.81 -8.48
N TYR A 54 -3.67 2.72 -9.13
CA TYR A 54 -3.26 2.52 -10.52
C TYR A 54 -2.28 1.36 -10.64
N PRO A 55 -2.30 0.62 -11.77
CA PRO A 55 -1.33 -0.44 -12.02
C PRO A 55 0.10 0.09 -11.89
N HIS A 56 0.88 -0.52 -11.02
CA HIS A 56 2.27 -0.15 -10.77
C HIS A 56 3.03 -1.33 -10.16
N SER A 57 4.33 -1.24 -10.13
CA SER A 57 5.18 -2.25 -9.50
C SER A 57 6.35 -1.59 -8.79
N HIS A 58 6.93 -2.31 -7.83
CA HIS A 58 8.16 -1.90 -7.15
C HIS A 58 8.91 -3.12 -6.62
N PRO A 59 10.21 -2.99 -6.31
CA PRO A 59 11.06 -4.14 -5.97
C PRO A 59 10.96 -4.51 -4.49
N THR A 60 9.79 -4.48 -3.91
CA THR A 60 9.56 -4.83 -2.51
C THR A 60 8.65 -6.04 -2.39
N HIS A 61 8.76 -6.77 -1.28
CA HIS A 61 7.72 -7.69 -0.84
C HIS A 61 6.66 -6.85 -0.13
N GLU A 62 5.51 -6.67 -0.74
CA GLU A 62 4.45 -5.80 -0.21
C GLU A 62 3.24 -6.60 0.23
N PHE A 63 2.57 -6.09 1.26
CA PHE A 63 1.37 -6.73 1.80
C PHE A 63 0.28 -5.69 1.99
N TYR A 64 -0.94 -6.04 1.60
CA TYR A 64 -2.15 -5.28 1.94
C TYR A 64 -2.99 -6.10 2.90
N TYR A 65 -3.42 -5.51 3.99
CA TYR A 65 -4.40 -6.08 4.90
C TYR A 65 -5.67 -5.23 4.86
N VAL A 66 -6.79 -5.83 4.47
CA VAL A 66 -8.06 -5.10 4.33
C VAL A 66 -8.67 -4.90 5.71
N THR A 67 -8.83 -3.64 6.11
CA THR A 67 -9.43 -3.28 7.40
C THR A 67 -10.92 -3.00 7.29
N SER A 68 -11.40 -2.55 6.12
CA SER A 68 -12.84 -2.39 5.85
C SER A 68 -13.11 -2.37 4.35
N GLY A 69 -14.31 -2.75 3.97
CA GLY A 69 -14.75 -2.74 2.58
C GLY A 69 -14.34 -3.98 1.80
N ARG A 70 -14.58 -3.94 0.49
CA ARG A 70 -14.27 -5.02 -0.46
C ARG A 70 -13.78 -4.43 -1.77
N GLY A 71 -12.95 -5.18 -2.50
CA GLY A 71 -12.44 -4.73 -3.79
C GLY A 71 -11.97 -5.89 -4.65
N ILE A 72 -11.58 -5.54 -5.87
CA ILE A 72 -10.94 -6.46 -6.81
C ILE A 72 -9.46 -6.14 -6.83
N MET A 73 -8.65 -7.12 -6.41
CA MET A 73 -7.20 -7.05 -6.46
C MET A 73 -6.70 -7.71 -7.72
N THR A 74 -5.78 -7.07 -8.42
CA THR A 74 -5.10 -7.64 -9.59
C THR A 74 -3.61 -7.71 -9.31
N ILE A 75 -3.02 -8.89 -9.47
CA ILE A 75 -1.58 -9.12 -9.30
C ILE A 75 -1.12 -9.92 -10.50
N GLY A 76 -0.32 -9.29 -11.38
CA GLY A 76 0.09 -9.92 -12.64
C GLY A 76 -1.14 -10.28 -13.47
N ASP A 77 -1.27 -11.55 -13.80
CA ASP A 77 -2.38 -12.07 -14.61
C ASP A 77 -3.57 -12.57 -13.77
N GLU A 78 -3.45 -12.51 -12.45
CA GLU A 78 -4.49 -12.99 -11.54
C GLU A 78 -5.33 -11.83 -11.01
N HIS A 79 -6.62 -12.08 -10.80
CA HIS A 79 -7.48 -11.13 -10.11
C HIS A 79 -8.51 -11.86 -9.27
N GLY A 80 -8.97 -11.21 -8.23
CA GLY A 80 -9.98 -11.78 -7.35
C GLY A 80 -10.49 -10.77 -6.34
N GLU A 81 -11.61 -11.09 -5.73
CA GLU A 81 -12.20 -10.26 -4.70
C GLU A 81 -11.45 -10.45 -3.38
N ILE A 82 -11.18 -9.32 -2.71
CA ILE A 82 -10.65 -9.28 -1.35
C ILE A 82 -11.60 -8.49 -0.46
N SER A 83 -11.65 -8.84 0.82
CA SER A 83 -12.57 -8.22 1.78
C SER A 83 -11.94 -8.10 3.15
N GLN A 84 -12.64 -7.44 4.07
CA GLN A 84 -12.17 -7.23 5.44
C GLN A 84 -11.61 -8.52 6.05
N GLY A 85 -10.39 -8.43 6.58
CA GLY A 85 -9.69 -9.55 7.19
C GLY A 85 -8.75 -10.31 6.26
N ASP A 86 -8.74 -9.99 4.97
CA ASP A 86 -7.83 -10.63 4.02
C ASP A 86 -6.46 -9.98 4.00
N LEU A 87 -5.42 -10.80 3.95
CA LEU A 87 -4.03 -10.38 3.73
C LEU A 87 -3.62 -10.79 2.33
N VAL A 88 -3.16 -9.82 1.55
CA VAL A 88 -2.68 -10.05 0.18
C VAL A 88 -1.18 -9.85 0.14
N TYR A 89 -0.46 -10.82 -0.40
CA TYR A 89 0.97 -10.70 -0.67
C TYR A 89 1.20 -10.31 -2.12
N ILE A 90 2.01 -9.28 -2.34
CA ILE A 90 2.40 -8.78 -3.67
C ILE A 90 3.90 -9.01 -3.84
N PRO A 91 4.30 -9.93 -4.76
CA PRO A 91 5.72 -10.21 -4.98
C PRO A 91 6.47 -9.01 -5.58
N PRO A 92 7.81 -8.97 -5.42
CA PRO A 92 8.62 -7.92 -6.05
C PRO A 92 8.41 -7.84 -7.56
N ASP A 93 8.46 -6.62 -8.09
CA ASP A 93 8.41 -6.31 -9.53
C ASP A 93 7.17 -6.85 -10.25
N THR A 94 6.10 -7.08 -9.51
CA THR A 94 4.84 -7.58 -10.08
C THR A 94 3.83 -6.45 -10.14
N VAL A 95 3.30 -6.19 -11.33
CA VAL A 95 2.28 -5.14 -11.54
C VAL A 95 1.03 -5.50 -10.76
N HIS A 96 0.53 -4.54 -9.99
CA HIS A 96 -0.67 -4.74 -9.17
C HIS A 96 -1.54 -3.49 -9.16
N SER A 97 -2.82 -3.71 -8.91
CA SER A 97 -3.83 -2.65 -8.79
C SER A 97 -4.96 -3.11 -7.88
N LEU A 98 -5.70 -2.15 -7.35
CA LEU A 98 -6.83 -2.42 -6.46
C LEU A 98 -7.97 -1.47 -6.80
N LYS A 99 -9.17 -2.02 -6.95
CA LYS A 99 -10.37 -1.27 -7.27
C LYS A 99 -11.47 -1.64 -6.27
N PRO A 100 -12.18 -0.65 -5.68
CA PRO A 100 -13.35 -0.98 -4.85
C PRO A 100 -14.38 -1.78 -5.62
N ILE A 101 -15.18 -2.58 -4.89
CA ILE A 101 -16.17 -3.45 -5.51
C ILE A 101 -17.31 -2.68 -6.20
N SER A 102 -17.53 -1.43 -5.80
CA SER A 102 -18.56 -0.58 -6.41
C SER A 102 -18.13 0.88 -6.38
N ASP A 103 -18.81 1.71 -7.17
CA ASP A 103 -18.58 3.15 -7.23
C ASP A 103 -19.10 3.90 -5.99
N HIS A 104 -19.77 3.20 -5.09
CA HIS A 104 -20.45 3.79 -3.93
C HIS A 104 -19.86 3.41 -2.59
N ALA A 105 -18.78 2.61 -2.58
CA ALA A 105 -18.17 2.14 -1.35
C ALA A 105 -16.65 2.17 -1.49
N ALA A 106 -15.98 2.54 -0.40
CA ALA A 106 -14.52 2.56 -0.33
C ALA A 106 -13.97 1.23 0.17
N ILE A 107 -12.70 0.97 -0.14
CA ILE A 107 -11.93 -0.08 0.53
C ILE A 107 -10.77 0.57 1.28
N HIS A 108 -10.56 0.17 2.53
CA HIS A 108 -9.48 0.68 3.37
C HIS A 108 -8.52 -0.45 3.71
N CYS A 109 -7.23 -0.19 3.55
CA CYS A 109 -6.18 -1.19 3.76
C CYS A 109 -5.06 -0.63 4.62
N PHE A 110 -4.43 -1.55 5.35
CA PHE A 110 -3.10 -1.34 5.93
C PHE A 110 -2.09 -1.98 4.97
N CYS A 111 -1.05 -1.22 4.64
CA CYS A 111 0.00 -1.66 3.72
C CYS A 111 1.34 -1.66 4.44
N PHE A 112 2.13 -2.70 4.22
CA PHE A 112 3.52 -2.73 4.68
C PHE A 112 4.38 -3.47 3.64
N ALA A 113 5.67 -3.14 3.61
CA ALA A 113 6.58 -3.74 2.67
C ALA A 113 7.94 -4.00 3.30
N VAL A 114 8.55 -5.11 2.91
CA VAL A 114 9.90 -5.48 3.30
C VAL A 114 10.85 -5.03 2.20
N GLY A 115 11.91 -4.33 2.59
CA GLY A 115 12.90 -3.82 1.66
C GLY A 115 13.72 -4.92 1.02
N VAL A 116 14.17 -4.66 -0.18
CA VAL A 116 15.12 -5.50 -0.90
C VAL A 116 16.51 -4.89 -0.73
N LYS A 117 17.47 -5.70 -0.31
CA LYS A 117 18.85 -5.26 -0.10
C LYS A 117 19.39 -4.61 -1.38
N ASP A 118 20.02 -3.46 -1.22
CA ASP A 118 20.67 -2.71 -2.29
C ASP A 118 19.72 -2.16 -3.37
N ALA A 119 18.41 -2.20 -3.13
CA ALA A 119 17.46 -1.58 -4.05
C ALA A 119 17.62 -0.04 -4.03
N PRO A 120 17.48 0.63 -5.19
CA PRO A 120 17.51 2.09 -5.24
C PRO A 120 16.27 2.69 -4.53
N PRO A 121 16.33 3.97 -4.15
CA PRO A 121 15.15 4.65 -3.63
C PRO A 121 13.96 4.56 -4.60
N ILE A 122 12.77 4.42 -4.05
CA ILE A 122 11.53 4.25 -4.82
C ILE A 122 10.66 5.48 -4.59
N ASP A 123 10.08 6.04 -5.65
CA ASP A 123 9.09 7.09 -5.55
C ASP A 123 7.70 6.43 -5.48
N TYR A 124 7.13 6.39 -4.27
CA TYR A 124 5.82 5.78 -4.03
C TYR A 124 4.65 6.72 -4.29
N THR A 125 4.91 7.99 -4.58
CA THR A 125 3.84 9.00 -4.70
C THR A 125 3.48 9.34 -6.14
N ASN A 126 4.27 8.92 -7.10
CA ASN A 126 4.14 9.28 -8.51
C ASN A 126 3.83 8.04 -9.36
N HIS A 127 2.60 7.56 -9.28
CA HIS A 127 2.15 6.34 -9.95
C HIS A 127 1.24 6.60 -11.16
N ASP A 128 1.24 7.79 -11.67
CA ASP A 128 0.37 8.15 -12.80
C ASP A 128 0.89 7.63 -14.18
#